data_73aa52f25cc511b52c9abb414d420b4b
#
_entry.id   73aa52f25cc511b52c9abb414d420b4b
#
_cell.length_a   1.000
_cell.length_b   1.000
_cell.length_c   1.000
_cell.angle_alpha   90.00
_cell.angle_beta   90.00
_cell.angle_gamma   90.00
#
_symmetry.space_group_name_H-M   'P 1'
#
loop_
_entity.id
_entity.type
_entity.pdbx_description
1 polymer ?
#
loop_
_entity_poly.entity_id
_entity_poly.type
_entity_poly.pdbx_seq_one_letter_code
_entity_poly.pdbx_strand_id
1 'polypeptide(L)'
;MTHGLKALWDQTGDLWQERALYGKVGAAFCSTSTPHGGQEMTIWSLLLPMMHHGMLICPPGDGDPSYFAAASPYGATQLSGPDSERGMGDEEEQAAIFLGRRVAEVARQLSPAPAVR
;
A
#
# COMPACT_ATOMS: atom_id res chain seq x y z
N MET A 1 5.54 10.39 -2.46
CA MET A 1 4.09 10.54 -2.72
C MET A 1 3.79 11.88 -3.37
N THR A 2 2.60 12.05 -3.96
CA THR A 2 2.13 13.33 -4.53
C THR A 2 1.87 14.37 -3.44
N HIS A 3 1.93 15.66 -3.80
CA HIS A 3 1.68 16.74 -2.84
C HIS A 3 0.26 16.69 -2.24
N GLY A 4 -0.74 16.33 -3.05
CA GLY A 4 -2.13 16.23 -2.57
C GLY A 4 -2.31 15.13 -1.52
N LEU A 5 -1.67 13.98 -1.71
CA LEU A 5 -1.70 12.90 -0.74
C LEU A 5 -0.88 13.25 0.52
N LYS A 6 0.24 13.98 0.35
CA LYS A 6 0.99 14.50 1.49
C LYS A 6 0.14 15.47 2.32
N ALA A 7 -0.55 16.41 1.67
CA ALA A 7 -1.44 17.34 2.34
C ALA A 7 -2.59 16.64 3.08
N LEU A 8 -3.11 15.53 2.52
CA LEU A 8 -4.10 14.70 3.22
C LEU A 8 -3.51 14.12 4.51
N TRP A 9 -2.32 13.52 4.46
CA TRP A 9 -1.65 13.00 5.66
C TRP A 9 -1.37 14.08 6.69
N ASP A 10 -0.96 15.28 6.26
CA ASP A 10 -0.70 16.41 7.17
C ASP A 10 -1.95 16.89 7.93
N GLN A 11 -3.15 16.56 7.44
CA GLN A 11 -4.42 16.88 8.08
C GLN A 11 -4.95 15.78 9.01
N THR A 12 -4.22 14.68 9.19
CA THR A 12 -4.68 13.55 10.02
C THR A 12 -4.27 13.64 11.49
N GLY A 13 -3.85 14.83 11.96
CA GLY A 13 -3.41 15.02 13.35
C GLY A 13 -4.44 14.64 14.39
N ASP A 14 -5.70 14.99 14.17
CA ASP A 14 -6.79 14.63 15.07
C ASP A 14 -7.00 13.11 15.12
N LEU A 15 -6.97 12.43 13.97
CA LEU A 15 -7.05 10.96 13.89
C LEU A 15 -5.90 10.28 14.64
N TRP A 16 -4.72 10.89 14.62
CA TRP A 16 -3.58 10.39 15.38
C TRP A 16 -3.80 10.53 16.89
N GLN A 17 -4.28 11.69 17.36
CA GLN A 17 -4.59 11.93 18.76
C GLN A 17 -5.68 10.96 19.29
N GLU A 18 -6.70 10.71 18.48
CA GLU A 18 -7.78 9.79 18.78
C GLU A 18 -7.40 8.31 18.62
N ARG A 19 -6.19 8.01 18.13
CA ARG A 19 -5.74 6.66 17.80
C ARG A 19 -6.67 5.93 16.81
N ALA A 20 -7.33 6.67 15.93
CA ALA A 20 -8.35 6.12 15.02
C ALA A 20 -7.79 5.06 14.06
N LEU A 21 -6.51 5.17 13.67
CA LEU A 21 -5.82 4.24 12.77
C LEU A 21 -4.91 3.24 13.52
N TYR A 22 -4.77 3.36 14.83
CA TYR A 22 -3.91 2.48 15.62
C TYR A 22 -4.34 1.01 15.47
N GLY A 23 -3.39 0.13 15.14
CA GLY A 23 -3.64 -1.29 14.93
C GLY A 23 -4.39 -1.64 13.64
N LYS A 24 -4.76 -0.66 12.81
CA LYS A 24 -5.32 -0.92 11.47
C LYS A 24 -4.22 -1.43 10.53
N VAL A 25 -4.58 -2.26 9.56
CA VAL A 25 -3.64 -2.76 8.56
C VAL A 25 -3.48 -1.72 7.45
N GLY A 26 -2.23 -1.45 7.10
CA GLY A 26 -1.87 -0.51 6.03
C GLY A 26 -0.94 -1.13 5.00
N ALA A 27 -1.14 -0.79 3.75
CA ALA A 27 -0.25 -1.12 2.65
C ALA A 27 -0.23 0.04 1.65
N ALA A 28 0.76 0.03 0.76
CA ALA A 28 0.90 1.06 -0.25
C ALA A 28 1.13 0.46 -1.63
N PHE A 29 0.72 1.20 -2.65
CA PHE A 29 1.01 0.91 -4.05
C PHE A 29 1.30 2.22 -4.78
N CYS A 30 1.97 2.14 -5.91
CA CYS A 30 2.20 3.33 -6.73
C CYS A 30 2.33 3.00 -8.23
N SER A 31 2.13 4.01 -9.05
CA SER A 31 2.42 3.98 -10.48
C SER A 31 3.49 5.03 -10.81
N THR A 32 4.37 4.70 -11.74
CA THR A 32 5.38 5.63 -12.28
C THR A 32 5.50 5.49 -13.78
N SER A 33 5.94 6.55 -14.47
CA SER A 33 6.12 6.51 -15.93
C SER A 33 7.29 5.61 -16.35
N THR A 34 8.32 5.47 -15.51
CA THR A 34 9.54 4.73 -15.84
C THR A 34 9.97 3.81 -14.69
N PRO A 35 10.79 2.77 -14.97
CA PRO A 35 11.34 1.89 -13.93
C PRO A 35 12.11 2.63 -12.84
N HIS A 36 12.72 3.76 -13.19
CA HIS A 36 13.49 4.60 -12.26
C HIS A 36 12.68 5.80 -11.74
N GLY A 37 11.34 5.75 -11.81
CA GLY A 37 10.45 6.81 -11.35
C GLY A 37 10.30 6.91 -9.82
N GLY A 38 11.10 6.18 -9.06
CA GLY A 38 11.11 6.23 -7.60
C GLY A 38 9.98 5.44 -6.94
N GLN A 39 9.58 4.31 -7.51
CA GLN A 39 8.50 3.46 -7.00
C GLN A 39 8.68 3.12 -5.53
N GLU A 40 9.83 2.56 -5.17
CA GLU A 40 10.10 2.16 -3.77
C GLU A 40 10.11 3.35 -2.82
N MET A 41 10.75 4.45 -3.19
CA MET A 41 10.77 5.65 -2.37
C MET A 41 9.39 6.28 -2.20
N THR A 42 8.54 6.19 -3.22
CA THR A 42 7.14 6.61 -3.12
C THR A 42 6.38 5.74 -2.14
N ILE A 43 6.51 4.42 -2.23
CA ILE A 43 5.89 3.47 -1.28
C ILE A 43 6.37 3.77 0.14
N TRP A 44 7.68 3.89 0.38
CA TRP A 44 8.23 4.24 1.69
C TRP A 44 7.68 5.54 2.23
N SER A 45 7.55 6.57 1.38
CA SER A 45 6.97 7.85 1.79
C SER A 45 5.50 7.73 2.23
N LEU A 46 4.76 6.74 1.73
CA LEU A 46 3.39 6.44 2.13
C LEU A 46 3.34 5.62 3.42
N LEU A 47 4.27 4.68 3.59
CA LEU A 47 4.30 3.81 4.77
C LEU A 47 4.71 4.56 6.04
N LEU A 48 5.58 5.56 5.94
CA LEU A 48 6.04 6.34 7.10
C LEU A 48 4.91 6.97 7.92
N PRO A 49 3.97 7.73 7.33
CA PRO A 49 2.84 8.27 8.09
C PRO A 49 1.91 7.17 8.62
N MET A 50 1.73 6.06 7.92
CA MET A 50 0.98 4.91 8.44
C MET A 50 1.62 4.35 9.72
N MET A 51 2.96 4.16 9.71
CA MET A 51 3.69 3.72 10.91
C MET A 51 3.59 4.74 12.04
N HIS A 52 3.62 6.04 11.73
CA HIS A 52 3.43 7.10 12.74
C HIS A 52 2.04 7.02 13.40
N HIS A 53 1.02 6.65 12.68
CA HIS A 53 -0.32 6.36 13.21
C HIS A 53 -0.43 5.05 14.01
N GLY A 54 0.65 4.26 14.08
CA GLY A 54 0.64 2.95 14.76
C GLY A 54 -0.09 1.86 13.95
N MET A 55 -0.18 2.02 12.63
CA MET A 55 -0.75 0.99 11.76
C MET A 55 0.21 -0.20 11.61
N LEU A 56 -0.34 -1.36 11.35
CA LEU A 56 0.39 -2.59 11.05
C LEU A 56 0.66 -2.65 9.55
N ILE A 57 1.90 -2.51 9.15
CA ILE A 57 2.29 -2.52 7.74
C ILE A 57 2.25 -3.95 7.20
N CYS A 58 1.54 -4.13 6.10
CA CYS A 58 1.34 -5.41 5.44
C CYS A 58 1.89 -5.37 4.00
N PRO A 59 3.20 -5.58 3.80
CA PRO A 59 3.78 -5.62 2.46
C PRO A 59 3.46 -6.95 1.77
N PRO A 60 3.59 -7.04 0.42
CA PRO A 60 3.45 -8.30 -0.29
C PRO A 60 4.54 -9.31 0.08
N GLY A 61 5.76 -8.83 0.33
CA GLY A 61 6.92 -9.72 0.47
C GLY A 61 7.19 -10.49 -0.82
N ASP A 62 7.65 -11.71 -0.69
CA ASP A 62 7.91 -12.67 -1.77
C ASP A 62 6.84 -13.77 -1.86
N GLY A 63 5.65 -13.51 -1.34
CA GLY A 63 4.59 -14.50 -1.20
C GLY A 63 3.87 -14.88 -2.51
N ASP A 64 4.14 -14.19 -3.62
CA ASP A 64 3.53 -14.44 -4.92
C ASP A 64 4.58 -14.38 -6.03
N PRO A 65 4.56 -15.30 -7.02
CA PRO A 65 5.52 -15.30 -8.14
C PRO A 65 5.55 -13.99 -8.95
N SER A 66 4.46 -13.24 -9.01
CA SER A 66 4.40 -11.93 -9.69
C SER A 66 5.32 -10.89 -9.06
N TYR A 67 5.76 -11.10 -7.81
CA TYR A 67 6.74 -10.26 -7.15
C TYR A 67 8.03 -10.06 -7.97
N PHE A 68 8.56 -11.12 -8.55
CA PHE A 68 9.80 -11.06 -9.33
C PHE A 68 9.63 -10.35 -10.68
N ALA A 69 8.41 -10.28 -11.19
CA ALA A 69 8.13 -9.72 -12.50
C ALA A 69 7.69 -8.24 -12.44
N ALA A 70 6.88 -7.86 -11.45
CA ALA A 70 6.16 -6.60 -11.50
C ALA A 70 5.92 -5.91 -10.15
N ALA A 71 6.51 -6.38 -9.05
CA ALA A 71 6.25 -5.78 -7.73
C ALA A 71 7.53 -5.48 -6.96
N SER A 72 7.45 -4.46 -6.12
CA SER A 72 8.42 -4.21 -5.07
C SER A 72 8.06 -5.03 -3.83
N PRO A 73 9.05 -5.49 -3.01
CA PRO A 73 8.76 -6.18 -1.75
C PRO A 73 8.00 -5.31 -0.74
N TYR A 74 7.90 -4.02 -0.99
CA TYR A 74 7.27 -3.05 -0.10
C TYR A 74 5.83 -2.72 -0.49
N GLY A 75 5.44 -2.98 -1.75
CA GLY A 75 4.11 -2.68 -2.24
C GLY A 75 3.94 -2.98 -3.73
N ALA A 76 2.72 -3.03 -4.22
CA ALA A 76 2.46 -3.22 -5.64
C ALA A 76 2.86 -1.99 -6.46
N THR A 77 3.41 -2.22 -7.64
CA THR A 77 3.88 -1.16 -8.55
C THR A 77 3.36 -1.37 -9.96
N GLN A 78 3.24 -0.27 -10.71
CA GLN A 78 2.83 -0.28 -12.10
C GLN A 78 3.67 0.74 -12.89
N LEU A 79 4.01 0.39 -14.11
CA LEU A 79 4.63 1.30 -15.06
C LEU A 79 3.58 1.83 -16.03
N SER A 80 3.29 3.12 -16.00
CA SER A 80 2.30 3.74 -16.89
C SER A 80 2.85 4.13 -18.27
N GLY A 81 4.17 4.11 -18.43
CA GLY A 81 4.83 4.60 -19.63
C GLY A 81 4.93 6.13 -19.69
N PRO A 82 5.69 6.67 -20.66
CA PRO A 82 5.95 8.11 -20.76
C PRO A 82 4.68 8.94 -20.99
N ASP A 83 3.72 8.39 -21.70
CA ASP A 83 2.45 9.08 -22.04
C ASP A 83 1.31 8.73 -21.07
N SER A 84 1.60 7.91 -20.06
CA SER A 84 0.61 7.36 -19.11
C SER A 84 -0.51 6.55 -19.78
N GLU A 85 -0.28 6.09 -21.01
CA GLU A 85 -1.24 5.31 -21.81
C GLU A 85 -1.02 3.80 -21.71
N ARG A 86 0.11 3.36 -21.15
CA ARG A 86 0.36 1.95 -20.92
C ARG A 86 -0.63 1.44 -19.88
N GLY A 87 -1.49 0.52 -20.26
CA GLY A 87 -2.37 -0.21 -19.36
C GLY A 87 -1.58 -1.05 -18.34
N MET A 88 -2.27 -1.53 -17.33
CA MET A 88 -1.72 -2.46 -16.37
C MET A 88 -1.42 -3.81 -17.05
N GLY A 89 -0.23 -4.34 -16.83
CA GLY A 89 0.13 -5.69 -17.26
C GLY A 89 -0.47 -6.76 -16.34
N ASP A 90 -0.63 -7.97 -16.85
CA ASP A 90 -1.23 -9.09 -16.10
C ASP A 90 -0.50 -9.36 -14.77
N GLU A 91 0.83 -9.30 -14.77
CA GLU A 91 1.65 -9.51 -13.56
C GLU A 91 1.52 -8.35 -12.57
N GLU A 92 1.41 -7.12 -13.05
CA GLU A 92 1.17 -5.94 -12.22
C GLU A 92 -0.22 -6.01 -11.55
N GLU A 93 -1.23 -6.46 -12.31
CA GLU A 93 -2.58 -6.68 -11.79
C GLU A 93 -2.61 -7.80 -10.75
N GLN A 94 -1.95 -8.93 -11.02
CA GLN A 94 -1.85 -10.04 -10.07
C GLN A 94 -1.16 -9.61 -8.77
N ALA A 95 -0.06 -8.86 -8.85
CA ALA A 95 0.64 -8.31 -7.69
C ALA A 95 -0.26 -7.38 -6.86
N ALA A 96 -1.04 -6.53 -7.51
CA ALA A 96 -1.97 -5.63 -6.83
C ALA A 96 -3.13 -6.39 -6.16
N ILE A 97 -3.69 -7.39 -6.85
CA ILE A 97 -4.74 -8.26 -6.31
C ILE A 97 -4.20 -9.06 -5.12
N PHE A 98 -3.01 -9.63 -5.24
CA PHE A 98 -2.37 -10.36 -4.14
C PHE A 98 -2.21 -9.48 -2.91
N LEU A 99 -1.66 -8.27 -3.06
CA LEU A 99 -1.52 -7.32 -1.96
C LEU A 99 -2.87 -7.01 -1.31
N GLY A 100 -3.89 -6.70 -2.11
CA GLY A 100 -5.23 -6.40 -1.60
C GLY A 100 -5.85 -7.55 -0.81
N ARG A 101 -5.75 -8.77 -1.33
CA ARG A 101 -6.22 -9.99 -0.64
C ARG A 101 -5.48 -10.21 0.68
N ARG A 102 -4.15 -10.09 0.68
CA ARG A 102 -3.32 -10.22 1.88
C ARG A 102 -3.71 -9.21 2.96
N VAL A 103 -3.87 -7.94 2.59
CA VAL A 103 -4.32 -6.88 3.51
C VAL A 103 -5.69 -7.22 4.11
N ALA A 104 -6.65 -7.61 3.27
CA ALA A 104 -8.00 -7.97 3.72
C ALA A 104 -8.00 -9.18 4.66
N GLU A 105 -7.19 -10.19 4.36
CA GLU A 105 -7.07 -11.39 5.21
C GLU A 105 -6.46 -11.06 6.57
N VAL A 106 -5.35 -10.33 6.60
CA VAL A 106 -4.71 -9.91 7.86
C VAL A 106 -5.65 -9.02 8.68
N ALA A 107 -6.32 -8.06 8.04
CA ALA A 107 -7.29 -7.20 8.72
C ALA A 107 -8.44 -8.01 9.34
N ARG A 108 -8.93 -9.03 8.63
CA ARG A 108 -9.99 -9.93 9.14
C ARG A 108 -9.51 -10.75 10.35
N GLN A 109 -8.26 -11.23 10.33
CA GLN A 109 -7.68 -11.98 11.46
C GLN A 109 -7.50 -11.11 12.70
N LEU A 110 -7.19 -9.82 12.52
CA LEU A 110 -7.00 -8.87 13.62
C LEU A 110 -8.33 -8.26 14.12
N SER A 111 -9.40 -8.40 13.36
CA SER A 111 -10.72 -7.92 13.81
C SER A 111 -11.24 -8.80 14.95
N PRO A 112 -11.71 -8.23 16.06
CA PRO A 112 -12.33 -9.03 17.11
C PRO A 112 -13.52 -9.81 16.53
N ALA A 113 -13.64 -11.08 16.91
CA ALA A 113 -14.81 -11.88 16.55
C ALA A 113 -16.09 -11.13 16.96
N PRO A 114 -17.16 -11.15 16.12
CA PRO A 114 -18.42 -10.54 16.52
C PRO A 114 -18.85 -11.14 17.85
N ALA A 115 -19.15 -10.27 18.82
CA ALA A 115 -19.68 -10.73 20.09
C ALA A 115 -20.96 -11.55 19.80
N VAL A 116 -20.93 -12.82 20.14
CA VAL A 116 -22.14 -13.67 20.10
C VAL A 116 -23.08 -13.09 21.13
N ARG A 117 -24.16 -12.45 20.67
CA ARG A 117 -25.26 -11.98 21.54
C ARG A 117 -26.17 -13.13 21.90
#